data_36b2d2d39ed457a63776bcfd916464ce
#
_entry.id   36b2d2d39ed457a63776bcfd916464ce
#
_cell.length_a   1.000
_cell.length_b   1.000
_cell.length_c   1.000
_cell.angle_alpha   90.00
_cell.angle_beta   90.00
_cell.angle_gamma   90.00
#
_symmetry.space_group_name_H-M   'P 1'
#
loop_
_entity.id
_entity.type
_entity.pdbx_description
1 polymer ?
#
loop_
_entity_poly.entity_id
_entity_poly.type
_entity_poly.pdbx_seq_one_letter_code
_entity_poly.pdbx_strand_id
1 'polypeptide(L)'
;TSEANSVSTIELYKSMAQKYGFEIVDKGIGKQAEVAQAADVLVGEVDCISNMTDNTVVSALAAVLEKANAKKIPVFGSEEEQVKNGCIASAGLDYVELGKMAGRMAAKILKGEDIKNLPYQTVENPVITVNEKAARDLGITIPEDVLKGANVQ
;
A
#
# COMPACT_ATOMS: atom_id res chain seq x y z
N THR A 1 9.53 1.82 -9.41
CA THR A 1 9.22 2.14 -10.82
C THR A 1 9.28 3.62 -11.07
N SER A 2 9.08 4.02 -12.33
CA SER A 2 8.95 5.40 -12.76
C SER A 2 7.49 5.84 -12.94
N GLU A 3 6.52 5.11 -12.38
CA GLU A 3 5.13 5.56 -12.37
C GLU A 3 5.00 6.85 -11.55
N ALA A 4 4.25 7.84 -12.05
CA ALA A 4 4.17 9.16 -11.43
C ALA A 4 3.60 9.13 -10.01
N ASN A 5 2.62 8.24 -9.75
CA ASN A 5 2.06 8.00 -8.41
C ASN A 5 3.10 7.44 -7.44
N SER A 6 3.97 6.53 -7.90
CA SER A 6 5.05 5.97 -7.08
C SER A 6 6.08 7.04 -6.70
N VAL A 7 6.51 7.85 -7.66
CA VAL A 7 7.47 8.94 -7.42
C VAL A 7 6.92 9.92 -6.39
N SER A 8 5.68 10.41 -6.58
CA SER A 8 5.07 11.37 -5.64
C SER A 8 4.86 10.78 -4.25
N THR A 9 4.54 9.49 -4.14
CA THR A 9 4.39 8.81 -2.84
C THR A 9 5.73 8.67 -2.13
N ILE A 10 6.82 8.35 -2.84
CA ILE A 10 8.17 8.28 -2.26
C ILE A 10 8.61 9.66 -1.76
N GLU A 11 8.37 10.72 -2.54
CA GLU A 11 8.68 12.09 -2.11
C GLU A 11 7.91 12.48 -0.85
N LEU A 12 6.62 12.13 -0.77
CA LEU A 12 5.81 12.34 0.42
C LEU A 12 6.39 11.57 1.61
N TYR A 13 6.72 10.29 1.46
CA TYR A 13 7.33 9.49 2.53
C TYR A 13 8.65 10.09 3.01
N LYS A 14 9.53 10.50 2.11
CA LYS A 14 10.79 11.19 2.43
C LYS A 14 10.56 12.49 3.20
N SER A 15 9.55 13.27 2.83
CA SER A 15 9.20 14.52 3.54
C SER A 15 8.70 14.29 4.96
N MET A 16 8.08 13.15 5.24
CA MET A 16 7.52 12.78 6.53
C MET A 16 8.47 11.93 7.38
N ALA A 17 9.49 11.35 6.78
CA ALA A 17 10.36 10.36 7.39
C ALA A 17 10.98 10.83 8.72
N GLN A 18 11.53 12.04 8.75
CA GLN A 18 12.11 12.63 9.95
C GLN A 18 11.09 12.78 11.08
N LYS A 19 9.86 13.17 10.79
CA LYS A 19 8.79 13.36 11.77
C LYS A 19 8.43 12.05 12.48
N TYR A 20 8.49 10.93 11.76
CA TYR A 20 8.11 9.61 12.25
C TYR A 20 9.31 8.71 12.61
N GLY A 21 10.53 9.21 12.47
CA GLY A 21 11.76 8.48 12.83
C GLY A 21 12.13 7.38 11.85
N PHE A 22 11.80 7.53 10.57
CA PHE A 22 12.17 6.59 9.49
C PHE A 22 13.35 7.12 8.66
N GLU A 23 14.07 6.19 8.07
CA GLU A 23 14.92 6.42 6.92
C GLU A 23 14.33 5.72 5.71
N ILE A 24 14.21 6.39 4.57
CA ILE A 24 13.61 5.84 3.36
C ILE A 24 14.70 5.43 2.38
N VAL A 25 14.78 4.14 2.12
CA VAL A 25 15.64 3.56 1.08
C VAL A 25 14.76 3.15 -0.09
N ASP A 26 14.95 3.77 -1.25
CA ASP A 26 14.19 3.42 -2.45
C ASP A 26 15.06 2.80 -3.53
N LYS A 27 14.50 1.84 -4.26
CA LYS A 27 15.14 1.19 -5.41
C LYS A 27 14.22 1.34 -6.63
N GLY A 28 14.72 2.07 -7.63
CA GLY A 28 14.03 2.18 -8.92
C GLY A 28 14.14 0.90 -9.72
N ILE A 29 13.06 0.53 -10.40
CA ILE A 29 13.03 -0.58 -11.37
C ILE A 29 12.43 -0.10 -12.69
N GLY A 30 12.91 -0.64 -13.81
CA GLY A 30 12.39 -0.32 -15.14
C GLY A 30 11.39 -1.35 -15.67
N LYS A 31 11.42 -2.58 -15.15
CA LYS A 31 10.56 -3.69 -15.60
C LYS A 31 10.35 -4.73 -14.51
N GLN A 32 9.27 -5.50 -14.61
CA GLN A 32 8.88 -6.53 -13.64
C GLN A 32 9.99 -7.55 -13.33
N ALA A 33 10.79 -7.93 -14.32
CA ALA A 33 11.88 -8.90 -14.13
C ALA A 33 12.98 -8.43 -13.15
N GLU A 34 13.05 -7.13 -12.86
CA GLU A 34 14.02 -6.55 -11.93
C GLU A 34 13.54 -6.53 -10.48
N VAL A 35 12.25 -6.76 -10.23
CA VAL A 35 11.65 -6.67 -8.88
C VAL A 35 12.30 -7.63 -7.90
N ALA A 36 12.50 -8.89 -8.29
CA ALA A 36 13.12 -9.88 -7.42
C ALA A 36 14.55 -9.50 -7.01
N GLN A 37 15.34 -8.96 -7.94
CA GLN A 37 16.69 -8.49 -7.67
C GLN A 37 16.70 -7.26 -6.76
N ALA A 38 15.79 -6.30 -7.02
CA ALA A 38 15.66 -5.11 -6.18
C ALA A 38 15.24 -5.49 -4.74
N ALA A 39 14.31 -6.42 -4.60
CA ALA A 39 13.88 -6.94 -3.30
C ALA A 39 15.03 -7.64 -2.56
N ASP A 40 15.84 -8.44 -3.26
CA ASP A 40 16.98 -9.13 -2.67
C ASP A 40 18.05 -8.18 -2.12
N VAL A 41 18.22 -7.02 -2.75
CA VAL A 41 19.10 -5.95 -2.23
C VAL A 41 18.44 -5.27 -1.02
N LEU A 42 17.16 -4.86 -1.14
CA LEU A 42 16.47 -4.13 -0.08
C LEU A 42 16.40 -4.90 1.24
N VAL A 43 16.14 -6.20 1.22
CA VAL A 43 16.04 -7.01 2.45
C VAL A 43 17.36 -7.11 3.25
N GLY A 44 18.47 -6.65 2.69
CA GLY A 44 19.74 -6.51 3.38
C GLY A 44 20.00 -5.11 3.95
N GLU A 45 19.13 -4.13 3.62
CA GLU A 45 19.36 -2.71 3.93
C GLU A 45 18.25 -2.11 4.81
N VAL A 46 17.09 -2.79 4.97
CA VAL A 46 15.90 -2.22 5.62
C VAL A 46 15.29 -3.12 6.68
N ASP A 47 14.55 -2.54 7.62
CA ASP A 47 13.81 -3.26 8.67
C ASP A 47 12.39 -3.63 8.24
N CYS A 48 11.85 -2.97 7.23
CA CYS A 48 10.55 -3.28 6.62
C CYS A 48 10.49 -2.80 5.17
N ILE A 49 9.54 -3.33 4.40
CA ILE A 49 9.26 -2.89 3.03
C ILE A 49 7.84 -2.33 2.98
N SER A 50 7.68 -1.15 2.34
CA SER A 50 6.38 -0.60 1.96
C SER A 50 6.14 -0.82 0.46
N ASN A 51 5.15 -1.65 0.14
CA ASN A 51 4.75 -1.93 -1.23
C ASN A 51 3.60 -1.00 -1.63
N MET A 52 3.87 -0.07 -2.54
CA MET A 52 2.90 0.91 -3.02
C MET A 52 1.98 0.34 -4.10
N THR A 53 0.99 1.12 -4.53
CA THR A 53 0.10 0.81 -5.67
C THR A 53 0.80 1.04 -7.01
N ASP A 54 1.95 0.39 -7.20
CA ASP A 54 2.68 0.37 -8.46
C ASP A 54 2.36 -0.92 -9.21
N ASN A 55 1.80 -0.81 -10.42
CA ASN A 55 1.33 -1.98 -11.16
C ASN A 55 2.44 -3.00 -11.44
N THR A 56 3.66 -2.54 -11.70
CA THR A 56 4.80 -3.42 -11.98
C THR A 56 5.22 -4.19 -10.75
N VAL A 57 5.28 -3.52 -9.59
CA VAL A 57 5.67 -4.16 -8.32
C VAL A 57 4.55 -5.06 -7.79
N VAL A 58 3.29 -4.61 -7.85
CA VAL A 58 2.12 -5.39 -7.42
C VAL A 58 2.04 -6.70 -8.20
N SER A 59 2.28 -6.68 -9.52
CA SER A 59 2.30 -7.90 -10.35
C SER A 59 3.38 -8.91 -9.95
N ALA A 60 4.42 -8.46 -9.25
CA ALA A 60 5.54 -9.28 -8.78
C ALA A 60 5.59 -9.40 -7.25
N LEU A 61 4.50 -9.07 -6.53
CA LEU A 61 4.45 -9.07 -5.07
C LEU A 61 4.91 -10.39 -4.46
N ALA A 62 4.58 -11.52 -5.07
CA ALA A 62 5.02 -12.84 -4.60
C ALA A 62 6.54 -12.96 -4.50
N ALA A 63 7.29 -12.39 -5.45
CA ALA A 63 8.75 -12.39 -5.43
C ALA A 63 9.30 -11.48 -4.32
N VAL A 64 8.65 -10.34 -4.06
CA VAL A 64 9.01 -9.46 -2.93
C VAL A 64 8.81 -10.20 -1.60
N LEU A 65 7.64 -10.83 -1.42
CA LEU A 65 7.30 -11.57 -0.20
C LEU A 65 8.22 -12.77 0.02
N GLU A 66 8.60 -13.50 -1.02
CA GLU A 66 9.56 -14.61 -0.92
C GLU A 66 10.89 -14.14 -0.32
N LYS A 67 11.47 -13.06 -0.86
CA LYS A 67 12.73 -12.50 -0.38
C LYS A 67 12.63 -11.93 1.03
N ALA A 68 11.57 -11.18 1.29
CA ALA A 68 11.32 -10.55 2.59
C ALA A 68 11.11 -11.60 3.69
N ASN A 69 10.27 -12.62 3.46
CA ASN A 69 9.99 -13.68 4.42
C ASN A 69 11.24 -14.52 4.75
N ALA A 70 12.10 -14.79 3.77
CA ALA A 70 13.37 -15.50 3.99
C ALA A 70 14.30 -14.76 4.96
N LYS A 71 14.18 -13.44 5.06
CA LYS A 71 14.94 -12.57 5.96
C LYS A 71 14.17 -12.08 7.16
N LYS A 72 12.91 -12.52 7.34
CA LYS A 72 12.00 -12.04 8.40
C LYS A 72 11.71 -10.55 8.33
N ILE A 73 11.74 -9.95 7.14
CA ILE A 73 11.43 -8.54 6.91
C ILE A 73 9.92 -8.40 6.65
N PRO A 74 9.16 -7.63 7.44
CA PRO A 74 7.75 -7.41 7.19
C PRO A 74 7.51 -6.57 5.94
N VAL A 75 6.49 -6.94 5.16
CA VAL A 75 6.03 -6.17 4.00
C VAL A 75 4.68 -5.56 4.31
N PHE A 76 4.57 -4.25 4.25
CA PHE A 76 3.33 -3.52 4.34
C PHE A 76 2.78 -3.27 2.93
N GLY A 77 1.49 -3.51 2.75
CA GLY A 77 0.79 -3.23 1.50
C GLY A 77 0.15 -1.84 1.50
N SER A 78 -0.36 -1.43 0.35
CA SER A 78 -1.13 -0.20 0.18
C SER A 78 -2.65 -0.45 0.07
N GLU A 79 -3.07 -1.72 0.00
CA GLU A 79 -4.46 -2.12 -0.17
C GLU A 79 -4.73 -3.52 0.41
N GLU A 80 -6.02 -3.84 0.61
CA GLU A 80 -6.49 -5.09 1.20
C GLU A 80 -6.01 -6.34 0.44
N GLU A 81 -6.01 -6.31 -0.90
CA GLU A 81 -5.62 -7.47 -1.70
C GLU A 81 -4.16 -7.87 -1.49
N GLN A 82 -3.28 -6.90 -1.29
CA GLN A 82 -1.88 -7.18 -0.97
C GLN A 82 -1.73 -7.85 0.40
N VAL A 83 -2.60 -7.51 1.35
CA VAL A 83 -2.64 -8.15 2.68
C VAL A 83 -3.12 -9.59 2.58
N LYS A 84 -4.17 -9.86 1.78
CA LYS A 84 -4.62 -11.22 1.47
C LYS A 84 -3.51 -12.06 0.81
N ASN A 85 -2.68 -11.44 0.01
CA ASN A 85 -1.56 -12.08 -0.67
C ASN A 85 -0.29 -12.23 0.21
N GLY A 86 -0.30 -11.75 1.45
CA GLY A 86 0.77 -12.04 2.42
C GLY A 86 1.49 -10.81 3.01
N CYS A 87 1.11 -9.57 2.64
CA CYS A 87 1.56 -8.40 3.38
C CYS A 87 1.00 -8.43 4.80
N ILE A 88 1.73 -7.85 5.77
CA ILE A 88 1.36 -7.88 7.19
C ILE A 88 0.18 -6.97 7.50
N ALA A 89 0.14 -5.80 6.88
CA ALA A 89 -0.93 -4.82 7.06
C ALA A 89 -0.99 -3.85 5.89
N SER A 90 -2.12 -3.14 5.76
CA SER A 90 -2.29 -1.99 4.86
C SER A 90 -3.20 -0.94 5.48
N ALA A 91 -3.03 0.32 5.05
CA ALA A 91 -3.98 1.39 5.19
C ALA A 91 -4.42 1.81 3.78
N GLY A 92 -5.48 1.20 3.30
CA GLY A 92 -5.94 1.30 1.92
C GLY A 92 -7.25 2.05 1.76
N LEU A 93 -7.71 2.18 0.53
CA LEU A 93 -9.01 2.76 0.20
C LEU A 93 -10.11 1.69 0.21
N ASP A 94 -11.31 2.07 0.62
CA ASP A 94 -12.51 1.30 0.31
C ASP A 94 -12.92 1.57 -1.15
N TYR A 95 -12.54 0.67 -2.05
CA TYR A 95 -12.85 0.79 -3.47
C TYR A 95 -14.34 0.67 -3.78
N VAL A 96 -15.13 0.00 -2.92
CA VAL A 96 -16.58 -0.07 -3.05
C VAL A 96 -17.20 1.29 -2.76
N GLU A 97 -16.77 1.95 -1.68
CA GLU A 97 -17.24 3.29 -1.36
C GLU A 97 -16.79 4.32 -2.39
N LEU A 98 -15.54 4.21 -2.87
CA LEU A 98 -15.05 5.05 -3.97
C LEU A 98 -15.92 4.90 -5.23
N GLY A 99 -16.29 3.66 -5.60
CA GLY A 99 -17.19 3.39 -6.71
C GLY A 99 -18.58 3.98 -6.50
N LYS A 100 -19.13 3.89 -5.28
CA LYS A 100 -20.42 4.54 -4.93
C LYS A 100 -20.34 6.05 -5.03
N MET A 101 -19.23 6.66 -4.58
CA MET A 101 -19.01 8.11 -4.72
C MET A 101 -19.02 8.54 -6.18
N ALA A 102 -18.25 7.83 -7.03
CA ALA A 102 -18.22 8.10 -8.47
C ALA A 102 -19.61 7.94 -9.11
N GLY A 103 -20.36 6.88 -8.74
CA GLY A 103 -21.73 6.66 -9.21
C GLY A 103 -22.70 7.76 -8.80
N ARG A 104 -22.60 8.26 -7.55
CA ARG A 104 -23.38 9.41 -7.09
C ARG A 104 -23.08 10.69 -7.87
N MET A 105 -21.81 10.94 -8.17
CA MET A 105 -21.40 12.09 -8.99
C MET A 105 -21.93 11.96 -10.44
N ALA A 106 -21.79 10.80 -11.06
CA ALA A 106 -22.33 10.54 -12.39
C ALA A 106 -23.86 10.75 -12.44
N ALA A 107 -24.59 10.26 -11.43
CA ALA A 107 -26.05 10.43 -11.34
C ALA A 107 -26.46 11.91 -11.25
N LYS A 108 -25.71 12.76 -10.59
CA LYS A 108 -25.95 14.21 -10.52
C LYS A 108 -25.78 14.87 -11.89
N ILE A 109 -24.73 14.53 -12.62
CA ILE A 109 -24.49 15.03 -13.98
C ILE A 109 -25.63 14.61 -14.92
N LEU A 110 -26.05 13.34 -14.86
CA LEU A 110 -27.16 12.84 -15.66
C LEU A 110 -28.51 13.51 -15.35
N LYS A 111 -28.67 14.05 -14.11
CA LYS A 111 -29.84 14.85 -13.71
C LYS A 111 -29.73 16.32 -14.09
N GLY A 112 -28.66 16.73 -14.78
CA GLY A 112 -28.48 18.10 -15.27
C GLY A 112 -27.64 19.02 -14.36
N GLU A 113 -27.00 18.49 -13.32
CA GLU A 113 -26.04 19.30 -12.55
C GLU A 113 -24.81 19.64 -13.40
N ASP A 114 -24.42 20.93 -13.43
CA ASP A 114 -23.25 21.35 -14.18
C ASP A 114 -21.97 20.78 -13.55
N ILE A 115 -21.16 20.11 -14.36
CA ILE A 115 -19.89 19.50 -13.94
C ILE A 115 -18.94 20.50 -13.26
N LYS A 116 -19.03 21.79 -13.59
CA LYS A 116 -18.26 22.87 -12.96
C LYS A 116 -18.56 23.03 -11.47
N ASN A 117 -19.73 22.59 -11.04
CA ASN A 117 -20.18 22.65 -9.64
C ASN A 117 -19.85 21.36 -8.86
N LEU A 118 -19.25 20.36 -9.53
CA LEU A 118 -18.89 19.07 -8.94
C LEU A 118 -17.36 18.98 -8.81
N PRO A 119 -16.78 19.46 -7.71
CA PRO A 119 -15.35 19.29 -7.47
C PRO A 119 -15.00 17.80 -7.32
N TYR A 120 -13.75 17.45 -7.57
CA TYR A 120 -13.26 16.12 -7.25
C TYR A 120 -13.44 15.84 -5.75
N GLN A 121 -13.64 14.58 -5.42
CA GLN A 121 -13.78 14.10 -4.05
C GLN A 121 -12.67 13.11 -3.72
N THR A 122 -12.26 13.09 -2.46
CA THR A 122 -11.27 12.14 -1.93
C THR A 122 -11.92 11.26 -0.87
N VAL A 123 -11.44 10.03 -0.72
CA VAL A 123 -11.79 9.16 0.39
C VAL A 123 -10.88 9.53 1.56
N GLU A 124 -11.45 10.03 2.65
CA GLU A 124 -10.68 10.56 3.78
C GLU A 124 -10.25 9.49 4.78
N ASN A 125 -11.07 8.44 4.94
CA ASN A 125 -10.83 7.42 5.95
C ASN A 125 -10.26 6.17 5.31
N PRO A 126 -9.00 5.82 5.60
CA PRO A 126 -8.43 4.57 5.14
C PRO A 126 -9.07 3.38 5.86
N VAL A 127 -9.18 2.27 5.17
CA VAL A 127 -9.51 0.96 5.75
C VAL A 127 -8.19 0.30 6.17
N ILE A 128 -8.08 0.01 7.45
CA ILE A 128 -6.95 -0.75 7.98
C ILE A 128 -7.24 -2.23 7.79
N THR A 129 -6.34 -2.95 7.15
CA THR A 129 -6.42 -4.42 7.02
C THR A 129 -5.14 -5.02 7.59
N VAL A 130 -5.24 -6.10 8.35
CA VAL A 130 -4.11 -6.80 8.96
C VAL A 130 -4.16 -8.30 8.68
N ASN A 131 -3.00 -8.93 8.54
CA ASN A 131 -2.84 -10.36 8.39
C ASN A 131 -2.13 -10.93 9.63
N GLU A 132 -2.92 -11.43 10.58
CA GLU A 132 -2.36 -11.97 11.82
C GLU A 132 -1.49 -13.21 11.59
N LYS A 133 -1.80 -14.00 10.57
CA LYS A 133 -0.97 -15.15 10.24
C LYS A 133 0.41 -14.71 9.77
N ALA A 134 0.49 -13.76 8.85
CA ALA A 134 1.76 -13.22 8.38
C ALA A 134 2.57 -12.59 9.52
N ALA A 135 1.90 -11.86 10.44
CA ALA A 135 2.54 -11.29 11.62
C ALA A 135 3.14 -12.38 12.52
N ARG A 136 2.36 -13.41 12.85
CA ARG A 136 2.84 -14.53 13.68
C ARG A 136 4.02 -15.27 13.05
N ASP A 137 3.97 -15.51 11.74
CA ASP A 137 5.04 -16.21 11.00
C ASP A 137 6.37 -15.42 11.04
N LEU A 138 6.29 -14.10 11.13
CA LEU A 138 7.42 -13.19 11.29
C LEU A 138 7.84 -12.98 12.75
N GLY A 139 7.04 -13.43 13.72
CA GLY A 139 7.26 -13.19 15.15
C GLY A 139 6.85 -11.79 15.61
N ILE A 140 5.96 -11.13 14.86
CA ILE A 140 5.46 -9.78 15.14
C ILE A 140 4.11 -9.85 15.84
N THR A 141 3.97 -9.10 16.94
CA THR A 141 2.68 -8.91 17.60
C THR A 141 2.04 -7.62 17.12
N ILE A 142 0.84 -7.71 16.57
CA ILE A 142 0.07 -6.52 16.17
C ILE A 142 -0.57 -5.93 17.43
N PRO A 143 -0.41 -4.61 17.70
CA PRO A 143 -1.00 -3.97 18.88
C PRO A 143 -2.53 -4.04 18.85
N GLU A 144 -3.14 -4.19 20.05
CA GLU A 144 -4.61 -4.31 20.17
C GLU A 144 -5.39 -3.08 19.67
N ASP A 145 -4.81 -1.90 19.78
CA ASP A 145 -5.40 -0.65 19.30
C ASP A 145 -5.45 -0.62 17.76
N VAL A 146 -4.50 -1.23 17.09
CA VAL A 146 -4.51 -1.42 15.62
C VAL A 146 -5.56 -2.45 15.21
N LEU A 147 -5.71 -3.55 15.98
CA LEU A 147 -6.71 -4.58 15.69
C LEU A 147 -8.14 -4.07 15.88
N LYS A 148 -8.35 -3.11 16.82
CA LYS A 148 -9.65 -2.48 17.02
C LYS A 148 -10.03 -1.60 15.83
N GLY A 149 -10.90 -2.10 14.96
CA GLY A 149 -11.36 -1.40 13.76
C GLY A 149 -10.62 -1.76 12.47
N ALA A 150 -9.70 -2.72 12.54
CA ALA A 150 -9.08 -3.31 11.36
C ALA A 150 -9.90 -4.50 10.81
N ASN A 151 -9.84 -4.69 9.51
CA ASN A 151 -10.25 -5.94 8.88
C ASN A 151 -9.15 -6.98 9.11
N VAL A 152 -9.45 -8.03 9.86
CA VAL A 152 -8.49 -9.10 10.17
C VAL A 152 -8.64 -10.23 9.14
N GLN A 153 -7.51 -10.64 8.54
CA GLN A 153 -7.40 -11.75 7.57
C GLN A 153 -6.73 -12.96 8.23
#